data_d23f12421ea5e25733e14d7669057814
#
_entry.id   d23f12421ea5e25733e14d7669057814
#
_cell.length_a   1.000
_cell.length_b   1.000
_cell.length_c   1.000
_cell.angle_alpha   90.00
_cell.angle_beta   90.00
_cell.angle_gamma   90.00
#
_symmetry.space_group_name_H-M   'P 1'
#
loop_
_entity.id
_entity.type
_entity.pdbx_description
1 polymer ?
#
loop_
_entity_poly.entity_id
_entity_poly.type
_entity_poly.pdbx_seq_one_letter_code
_entity_poly.pdbx_strand_id
1 'polypeptide(L)'
;MADEPVFLELIRRVRAGDAAAAEELVRHYEPVLRRMVRVRLVDARLRRLFDASDICQSVLASFFVRAALGQYELRNPDDLLKLLATMARNKVVDRTRRADVDRRVPEEALPEQAQVAPGASPSQQVALHDLVEEARRRLSPDERRVLELRQQGLEWAEVAAQLGGSPEALRKRFTRAVERVAEQLRFDER
;
A
#
# COMPACT_ATOMS: atom_id res chain seq x y z
N MET A 1 -16.12 6.43 -16.43
CA MET A 1 -15.59 5.11 -16.03
C MET A 1 -14.35 4.88 -16.90
N ALA A 2 -13.19 4.64 -16.30
CA ALA A 2 -12.01 4.29 -17.11
C ALA A 2 -12.27 2.94 -17.79
N ASP A 3 -11.99 2.87 -19.11
CA ASP A 3 -12.07 1.63 -19.84
C ASP A 3 -11.17 0.58 -19.17
N GLU A 4 -11.65 -0.64 -19.05
CA GLU A 4 -10.93 -1.74 -18.37
C GLU A 4 -9.49 -1.94 -18.90
N PRO A 5 -9.23 -1.84 -20.22
CA PRO A 5 -7.88 -1.89 -20.75
C PRO A 5 -6.97 -0.75 -20.27
N VAL A 6 -7.50 0.47 -20.15
CA VAL A 6 -6.75 1.65 -19.66
C VAL A 6 -6.40 1.48 -18.18
N PHE A 7 -7.32 0.94 -17.39
CA PHE A 7 -7.07 0.65 -15.98
C PHE A 7 -5.99 -0.42 -15.79
N LEU A 8 -6.06 -1.51 -16.54
CA LEU A 8 -5.06 -2.59 -16.45
C LEU A 8 -3.66 -2.10 -16.83
N GLU A 9 -3.55 -1.25 -17.86
CA GLU A 9 -2.28 -0.64 -18.24
C GLU A 9 -1.76 0.30 -17.14
N LEU A 10 -2.61 1.10 -16.53
CA LEU A 10 -2.24 1.95 -15.39
C LEU A 10 -1.68 1.09 -14.23
N ILE A 11 -2.37 0.01 -13.86
CA ILE A 11 -1.92 -0.89 -12.80
C ILE A 11 -0.61 -1.59 -13.17
N ARG A 12 -0.41 -1.98 -14.42
CA ARG A 12 0.85 -2.57 -14.89
C ARG A 12 2.02 -1.60 -14.73
N ARG A 13 1.84 -0.33 -15.11
CA ARG A 13 2.85 0.73 -14.97
C ARG A 13 3.14 1.03 -13.49
N VAL A 14 2.12 1.09 -12.64
CA VAL A 14 2.28 1.24 -11.19
C VAL A 14 3.10 0.10 -10.60
N ARG A 15 2.84 -1.15 -11.00
CA ARG A 15 3.63 -2.32 -10.56
C ARG A 15 5.09 -2.25 -11.01
N ALA A 16 5.34 -1.67 -12.17
CA ALA A 16 6.70 -1.44 -12.69
C ALA A 16 7.46 -0.32 -11.95
N GLY A 17 6.78 0.45 -11.10
CA GLY A 17 7.37 1.58 -10.37
C GLY A 17 7.36 2.90 -11.16
N ASP A 18 6.50 3.02 -12.19
CA ASP A 18 6.34 4.25 -12.97
C ASP A 18 5.72 5.36 -12.10
N ALA A 19 6.51 6.39 -11.82
CA ALA A 19 6.12 7.51 -10.98
C ALA A 19 4.94 8.31 -11.56
N ALA A 20 4.88 8.48 -12.89
CA ALA A 20 3.78 9.19 -13.54
C ALA A 20 2.47 8.40 -13.43
N ALA A 21 2.52 7.07 -13.55
CA ALA A 21 1.36 6.22 -13.33
C ALA A 21 0.89 6.24 -11.86
N ALA A 22 1.83 6.29 -10.91
CA ALA A 22 1.50 6.43 -9.50
C ALA A 22 0.80 7.77 -9.21
N GLU A 23 1.30 8.87 -9.78
CA GLU A 23 0.67 10.19 -9.67
C GLU A 23 -0.73 10.21 -10.29
N GLU A 24 -0.90 9.62 -11.46
CA GLU A 24 -2.19 9.48 -12.13
C GLU A 24 -3.18 8.71 -11.24
N LEU A 25 -2.77 7.60 -10.62
CA LEU A 25 -3.58 6.83 -9.70
C LEU A 25 -3.96 7.65 -8.46
N VAL A 26 -3.01 8.34 -7.83
CA VAL A 26 -3.26 9.23 -6.68
C VAL A 26 -4.30 10.27 -7.05
N ARG A 27 -4.10 11.00 -8.15
CA ARG A 27 -5.01 12.08 -8.60
C ARG A 27 -6.45 11.59 -8.78
N HIS A 28 -6.64 10.37 -9.30
CA HIS A 28 -7.97 9.80 -9.52
C HIS A 28 -8.62 9.25 -8.25
N TYR A 29 -7.85 8.56 -7.40
CA TYR A 29 -8.42 7.77 -6.31
C TYR A 29 -8.30 8.42 -4.93
N GLU A 30 -7.33 9.33 -4.71
CA GLU A 30 -7.19 10.01 -3.41
C GLU A 30 -8.45 10.78 -2.98
N PRO A 31 -9.16 11.54 -3.84
CA PRO A 31 -10.38 12.25 -3.43
C PRO A 31 -11.46 11.30 -2.90
N VAL A 32 -11.63 10.16 -3.56
CA VAL A 32 -12.59 9.12 -3.16
C VAL A 32 -12.15 8.47 -1.84
N LEU A 33 -10.87 8.11 -1.74
CA LEU A 33 -10.28 7.54 -0.53
C LEU A 33 -10.43 8.49 0.67
N ARG A 34 -10.13 9.78 0.47
CA ARG A 34 -10.27 10.83 1.50
C ARG A 34 -11.71 10.95 1.99
N ARG A 35 -12.67 10.89 1.09
CA ARG A 35 -14.10 10.85 1.44
C ARG A 35 -14.43 9.61 2.27
N MET A 36 -13.96 8.44 1.87
CA MET A 36 -14.17 7.19 2.60
C MET A 36 -13.57 7.23 4.01
N VAL A 37 -12.38 7.80 4.18
CA VAL A 37 -11.71 7.98 5.47
C VAL A 37 -12.52 8.94 6.35
N ARG A 38 -12.93 10.11 5.83
CA ARG A 38 -13.75 11.10 6.57
C ARG A 38 -15.05 10.51 7.10
N VAL A 39 -15.73 9.69 6.28
CA VAL A 39 -16.96 9.01 6.71
C VAL A 39 -16.71 8.02 7.84
N ARG A 40 -15.51 7.43 7.92
CA ARG A 40 -15.13 6.49 9.01
C ARG A 40 -14.63 7.18 10.27
N LEU A 41 -14.09 8.38 10.16
CA LEU A 41 -13.77 9.23 11.30
C LEU A 41 -15.04 9.91 11.84
N VAL A 42 -16.06 9.12 12.21
CA VAL A 42 -17.38 9.62 12.65
C VAL A 42 -17.27 10.33 14.00
N ASP A 43 -16.44 9.82 14.89
CA ASP A 43 -16.22 10.37 16.21
C ASP A 43 -15.44 11.69 16.13
N ALA A 44 -15.98 12.76 16.75
CA ALA A 44 -15.32 14.05 16.85
C ALA A 44 -13.93 13.96 17.52
N ARG A 45 -13.73 12.99 18.43
CA ARG A 45 -12.47 12.67 19.08
C ARG A 45 -11.46 12.12 18.07
N LEU A 46 -11.86 11.17 17.22
CA LEU A 46 -10.98 10.60 16.20
C LEU A 46 -10.55 11.64 15.17
N ARG A 47 -11.45 12.58 14.83
CA ARG A 47 -11.14 13.71 13.93
C ARG A 47 -10.15 14.72 14.51
N ARG A 48 -10.07 14.83 15.84
CA ARG A 48 -9.06 15.67 16.50
C ARG A 48 -7.69 14.99 16.60
N LEU A 49 -7.68 13.67 16.69
CA LEU A 49 -6.46 12.88 16.86
C LEU A 49 -5.82 12.49 15.51
N PHE A 50 -6.60 12.39 14.44
CA PHE A 50 -6.10 11.88 13.16
C PHE A 50 -6.53 12.78 12.01
N ASP A 51 -5.55 13.21 11.20
CA ASP A 51 -5.85 13.83 9.92
C ASP A 51 -6.21 12.76 8.88
N ALA A 52 -7.31 13.02 8.15
CA ALA A 52 -7.71 12.16 7.04
C ALA A 52 -6.65 12.10 5.95
N SER A 53 -5.87 13.16 5.76
CA SER A 53 -4.77 13.22 4.80
C SER A 53 -3.67 12.22 5.14
N ASP A 54 -3.23 12.17 6.40
CA ASP A 54 -2.20 11.26 6.88
C ASP A 54 -2.61 9.79 6.72
N ILE A 55 -3.90 9.52 6.99
CA ILE A 55 -4.44 8.17 6.78
C ILE A 55 -4.41 7.82 5.30
N CYS A 56 -4.82 8.73 4.41
CA CYS A 56 -4.80 8.51 2.97
C CYS A 56 -3.38 8.26 2.46
N GLN A 57 -2.40 9.09 2.85
CA GLN A 57 -1.00 8.91 2.47
C GLN A 57 -0.48 7.54 2.93
N SER A 58 -0.73 7.17 4.17
CA SER A 58 -0.29 5.89 4.72
C SER A 58 -0.94 4.68 4.03
N VAL A 59 -2.20 4.81 3.59
CA VAL A 59 -2.91 3.78 2.81
C VAL A 59 -2.29 3.67 1.43
N LEU A 60 -2.06 4.79 0.74
CA LEU A 60 -1.48 4.83 -0.60
C LEU A 60 -0.04 4.31 -0.60
N ALA A 61 0.81 4.72 0.33
CA ALA A 61 2.17 4.18 0.47
C ALA A 61 2.17 2.66 0.66
N SER A 62 1.33 2.15 1.58
CA SER A 62 1.16 0.70 1.76
C SER A 62 0.62 0.00 0.51
N PHE A 63 -0.28 0.64 -0.23
CA PHE A 63 -0.81 0.12 -1.49
C PHE A 63 0.29 0.00 -2.55
N PHE A 64 1.07 1.07 -2.77
CA PHE A 64 2.11 1.08 -3.81
C PHE A 64 3.20 0.04 -3.56
N VAL A 65 3.70 -0.08 -2.32
CA VAL A 65 4.67 -1.12 -1.96
C VAL A 65 4.13 -2.50 -2.28
N ARG A 66 2.92 -2.81 -1.83
CA ARG A 66 2.31 -4.13 -2.01
C ARG A 66 1.93 -4.41 -3.47
N ALA A 67 1.50 -3.38 -4.22
CA ALA A 67 1.21 -3.48 -5.65
C ALA A 67 2.48 -3.75 -6.45
N ALA A 68 3.57 -3.03 -6.17
CA ALA A 68 4.88 -3.23 -6.79
C ALA A 68 5.47 -4.62 -6.50
N LEU A 69 5.16 -5.17 -5.31
CA LEU A 69 5.50 -6.54 -4.92
C LEU A 69 4.48 -7.57 -5.44
N GLY A 70 3.53 -7.20 -6.31
CA GLY A 70 2.63 -8.14 -6.97
C GLY A 70 1.60 -8.81 -6.07
N GLN A 71 1.30 -8.24 -4.89
CA GLN A 71 0.39 -8.87 -3.91
C GLN A 71 -1.08 -8.85 -4.36
N TYR A 72 -1.48 -7.87 -5.18
CA TYR A 72 -2.88 -7.65 -5.53
C TYR A 72 -3.18 -8.07 -6.96
N GLU A 73 -4.30 -8.75 -7.16
CA GLU A 73 -4.90 -9.04 -8.46
C GLU A 73 -6.06 -8.06 -8.68
N LEU A 74 -5.78 -6.96 -9.38
CA LEU A 74 -6.75 -5.90 -9.68
C LEU A 74 -7.17 -6.04 -11.13
N ARG A 75 -8.42 -6.34 -11.38
CA ARG A 75 -8.96 -6.57 -12.73
C ARG A 75 -9.71 -5.34 -13.26
N ASN A 76 -10.27 -4.54 -12.36
CA ASN A 76 -11.09 -3.38 -12.70
C ASN A 76 -10.98 -2.30 -11.61
N PRO A 77 -11.46 -1.06 -11.87
CA PRO A 77 -11.46 0.03 -10.91
C PRO A 77 -12.18 -0.28 -9.60
N ASP A 78 -13.25 -1.08 -9.63
CA ASP A 78 -14.03 -1.43 -8.44
C ASP A 78 -13.22 -2.31 -7.47
N ASP A 79 -12.38 -3.21 -7.98
CA ASP A 79 -11.47 -4.03 -7.16
C ASP A 79 -10.50 -3.13 -6.39
N LEU A 80 -9.94 -2.12 -7.05
CA LEU A 80 -9.07 -1.15 -6.41
C LEU A 80 -9.81 -0.33 -5.34
N LEU A 81 -11.01 0.15 -5.62
CA LEU A 81 -11.81 0.91 -4.65
C LEU A 81 -12.16 0.07 -3.42
N LYS A 82 -12.55 -1.20 -3.60
CA LYS A 82 -12.82 -2.14 -2.49
C LYS A 82 -11.57 -2.40 -1.65
N LEU A 83 -10.43 -2.56 -2.31
CA LEU A 83 -9.14 -2.74 -1.64
C LEU A 83 -8.77 -1.51 -0.81
N LEU A 84 -8.78 -0.31 -1.40
CA LEU A 84 -8.47 0.95 -0.71
C LEU A 84 -9.43 1.20 0.46
N ALA A 85 -10.73 0.91 0.29
CA ALA A 85 -11.72 1.02 1.36
C ALA A 85 -11.42 0.08 2.54
N THR A 86 -10.97 -1.15 2.25
CA THR A 86 -10.58 -2.13 3.26
C THR A 86 -9.30 -1.69 3.98
N MET A 87 -8.29 -1.23 3.23
CA MET A 87 -7.04 -0.73 3.81
C MET A 87 -7.28 0.50 4.70
N ALA A 88 -8.13 1.45 4.26
CA ALA A 88 -8.51 2.62 5.04
C ALA A 88 -9.20 2.23 6.35
N ARG A 89 -10.16 1.29 6.28
CA ARG A 89 -10.83 0.78 7.48
C ARG A 89 -9.84 0.19 8.48
N ASN A 90 -8.96 -0.69 8.00
CA ASN A 90 -7.97 -1.33 8.86
C ASN A 90 -7.03 -0.30 9.48
N LYS A 91 -6.57 0.69 8.70
CA LYS A 91 -5.68 1.74 9.19
C LYS A 91 -6.34 2.61 10.26
N VAL A 92 -7.62 2.97 10.11
CA VAL A 92 -8.37 3.70 11.15
C VAL A 92 -8.48 2.88 12.42
N VAL A 93 -8.85 1.59 12.32
CA VAL A 93 -8.94 0.68 13.47
C VAL A 93 -7.60 0.53 14.19
N ASP A 94 -6.51 0.33 13.45
CA ASP A 94 -5.17 0.19 14.02
C ASP A 94 -4.73 1.46 14.76
N ARG A 95 -4.95 2.65 14.18
CA ARG A 95 -4.64 3.92 14.84
C ARG A 95 -5.50 4.14 16.08
N THR A 96 -6.78 3.81 16.04
CA THR A 96 -7.67 3.92 17.20
C THR A 96 -7.19 3.03 18.34
N ARG A 97 -6.85 1.76 18.03
CA ARG A 97 -6.34 0.83 19.05
C ARG A 97 -5.03 1.32 19.68
N ARG A 98 -4.11 1.86 18.88
CA ARG A 98 -2.85 2.44 19.40
C ARG A 98 -3.12 3.63 20.31
N ALA A 99 -3.96 4.58 19.90
CA ALA A 99 -4.33 5.73 20.71
C ALA A 99 -5.02 5.34 22.03
N ASP A 100 -5.74 4.23 22.07
CA ASP A 100 -6.34 3.69 23.30
C ASP A 100 -5.32 2.98 24.21
N VAL A 101 -4.25 2.41 23.64
CA VAL A 101 -3.12 1.81 24.38
C VAL A 101 -2.22 2.91 24.95
N ASP A 102 -1.85 3.91 24.14
CA ASP A 102 -0.96 5.01 24.55
C ASP A 102 -1.55 5.84 25.69
N ARG A 103 -2.89 5.87 25.82
CA ARG A 103 -3.55 6.50 26.98
C ARG A 103 -3.35 5.78 28.31
N ARG A 104 -2.90 4.53 28.28
CA ARG A 104 -2.59 3.76 29.51
C ARG A 104 -1.14 3.97 29.96
N VAL A 105 -0.33 4.69 29.19
CA VAL A 105 1.06 5.08 29.49
C VAL A 105 1.09 6.60 29.64
N PRO A 106 1.72 7.18 30.71
CA PRO A 106 1.82 8.64 30.87
C PRO A 106 2.58 9.28 29.71
N GLU A 107 2.06 10.42 29.27
CA GLU A 107 2.48 11.22 28.11
C GLU A 107 3.88 11.82 28.34
N GLU A 108 4.91 11.22 27.73
CA GLU A 108 6.13 11.95 27.39
C GLU A 108 6.06 12.34 25.92
N ALA A 109 6.34 13.62 25.67
CA ALA A 109 6.12 14.36 24.44
C ALA A 109 6.29 13.58 23.13
N LEU A 110 5.20 13.48 22.34
CA LEU A 110 5.24 13.01 20.96
C LEU A 110 5.82 14.12 20.07
N PRO A 111 6.79 13.82 19.19
CA PRO A 111 7.29 14.81 18.23
C PRO A 111 6.20 15.17 17.22
N GLU A 112 6.10 16.46 16.93
CA GLU A 112 5.24 17.07 15.92
C GLU A 112 5.46 16.40 14.56
N GLN A 113 4.43 15.74 14.04
CA GLN A 113 4.49 15.11 12.70
C GLN A 113 4.45 16.21 11.64
N ALA A 114 5.47 16.26 10.82
CA ALA A 114 5.55 17.18 9.70
C ALA A 114 4.33 17.04 8.78
N GLN A 115 3.58 18.13 8.62
CA GLN A 115 2.47 18.23 7.68
C GLN A 115 3.03 18.26 6.27
N VAL A 116 2.77 17.21 5.50
CA VAL A 116 3.07 17.18 4.07
C VAL A 116 1.86 17.69 3.31
N ALA A 117 2.06 18.75 2.55
CA ALA A 117 1.03 19.43 1.75
C ALA A 117 0.40 18.50 0.69
N PRO A 118 -0.90 18.70 0.34
CA PRO A 118 -1.57 17.90 -0.67
C PRO A 118 -1.05 18.25 -2.08
N GLY A 119 -0.56 17.25 -2.76
CA GLY A 119 -0.02 17.30 -4.13
C GLY A 119 1.30 16.55 -4.18
N ALA A 120 1.41 15.56 -5.08
CA ALA A 120 2.65 14.83 -5.25
C ALA A 120 3.74 15.78 -5.77
N SER A 121 4.61 16.28 -4.88
CA SER A 121 5.78 17.04 -5.26
C SER A 121 6.81 16.11 -5.93
N PRO A 122 7.72 16.62 -6.77
CA PRO A 122 8.82 15.82 -7.34
C PRO A 122 9.60 15.01 -6.29
N SER A 123 9.71 15.54 -5.07
CA SER A 123 10.33 14.84 -3.93
C SER A 123 9.53 13.63 -3.46
N GLN A 124 8.20 13.64 -3.55
CA GLN A 124 7.36 12.50 -3.18
C GLN A 124 7.40 11.38 -4.22
N GLN A 125 7.58 11.70 -5.50
CA GLN A 125 7.77 10.72 -6.56
C GLN A 125 9.09 9.97 -6.40
N VAL A 126 10.18 10.68 -6.09
CA VAL A 126 11.48 10.08 -5.78
C VAL A 126 11.36 9.20 -4.54
N ALA A 127 10.73 9.68 -3.48
CA ALA A 127 10.53 8.92 -2.24
C ALA A 127 9.71 7.62 -2.46
N LEU A 128 8.70 7.66 -3.33
CA LEU A 128 7.92 6.46 -3.66
C LEU A 128 8.73 5.45 -4.45
N HIS A 129 9.51 5.90 -5.43
CA HIS A 129 10.39 5.04 -6.20
C HIS A 129 11.42 4.36 -5.28
N ASP A 130 12.08 5.14 -4.43
CA ASP A 130 13.07 4.64 -3.46
C ASP A 130 12.44 3.64 -2.48
N LEU A 131 11.21 3.90 -2.03
CA LEU A 131 10.46 3.00 -1.16
C LEU A 131 10.17 1.65 -1.85
N VAL A 132 9.78 1.68 -3.12
CA VAL A 132 9.52 0.45 -3.90
C VAL A 132 10.82 -0.34 -4.13
N GLU A 133 11.90 0.33 -4.48
CA GLU A 133 13.20 -0.32 -4.67
C GLU A 133 13.75 -0.89 -3.35
N GLU A 134 13.57 -0.19 -2.24
CA GLU A 134 13.93 -0.70 -0.92
C GLU A 134 13.08 -1.93 -0.55
N ALA A 135 11.79 -1.91 -0.86
CA ALA A 135 10.92 -3.07 -0.67
C ALA A 135 11.42 -4.30 -1.45
N ARG A 136 11.82 -4.11 -2.70
CA ARG A 136 12.39 -5.18 -3.54
C ARG A 136 13.71 -5.72 -2.98
N ARG A 137 14.57 -4.84 -2.46
CA ARG A 137 15.85 -5.24 -1.86
C ARG A 137 15.68 -6.11 -0.62
N ARG A 138 14.61 -5.93 0.16
CA ARG A 138 14.30 -6.70 1.38
C ARG A 138 13.71 -8.08 1.13
N LEU A 139 13.33 -8.38 -0.11
CA LEU A 139 12.95 -9.74 -0.48
C LEU A 139 14.19 -10.65 -0.55
N SER A 140 14.05 -11.89 -0.09
CA SER A 140 15.07 -12.91 -0.29
C SER A 140 15.24 -13.25 -1.79
N PRO A 141 16.31 -13.90 -2.21
CA PRO A 141 16.52 -14.32 -3.60
C PRO A 141 15.34 -15.15 -4.15
N ASP A 142 14.83 -16.09 -3.36
CA ASP A 142 13.68 -16.92 -3.75
C ASP A 142 12.39 -16.09 -3.90
N GLU A 143 12.15 -15.16 -2.97
CA GLU A 143 10.99 -14.28 -3.01
C GLU A 143 11.05 -13.32 -4.21
N ARG A 144 12.25 -12.82 -4.55
CA ARG A 144 12.47 -12.03 -5.76
C ARG A 144 12.18 -12.84 -7.02
N ARG A 145 12.60 -14.10 -7.04
CA ARG A 145 12.32 -14.96 -8.18
C ARG A 145 10.83 -15.20 -8.40
N VAL A 146 10.07 -15.38 -7.32
CA VAL A 146 8.60 -15.44 -7.39
C VAL A 146 8.03 -14.12 -7.94
N LEU A 147 8.53 -12.96 -7.45
CA LEU A 147 8.09 -11.65 -7.94
C LEU A 147 8.33 -11.49 -9.45
N GLU A 148 9.52 -11.83 -9.93
CA GLU A 148 9.89 -11.75 -11.36
C GLU A 148 8.93 -12.56 -12.24
N LEU A 149 8.66 -13.81 -11.87
CA LEU A 149 7.75 -14.69 -12.60
C LEU A 149 6.32 -14.15 -12.63
N ARG A 150 5.85 -13.61 -11.49
CA ARG A 150 4.53 -12.97 -11.41
C ARG A 150 4.45 -11.67 -12.23
N GLN A 151 5.53 -10.89 -12.31
CA GLN A 151 5.59 -9.69 -13.16
C GLN A 151 5.58 -10.03 -14.66
N GLN A 152 6.09 -11.20 -15.03
CA GLN A 152 5.99 -11.74 -16.38
C GLN A 152 4.57 -12.23 -16.73
N GLY A 153 3.64 -12.21 -15.77
CA GLY A 153 2.25 -12.61 -15.96
C GLY A 153 1.95 -14.08 -15.69
N LEU A 154 2.95 -14.88 -15.24
CA LEU A 154 2.73 -16.29 -14.95
C LEU A 154 1.73 -16.48 -13.81
N GLU A 155 0.81 -17.40 -13.98
CA GLU A 155 -0.12 -17.79 -12.92
C GLU A 155 0.58 -18.63 -11.83
N TRP A 156 -0.03 -18.70 -10.64
CA TRP A 156 0.58 -19.41 -9.51
C TRP A 156 0.90 -20.90 -9.80
N ALA A 157 0.11 -21.52 -10.66
CA ALA A 157 0.36 -22.91 -11.11
C ALA A 157 1.65 -22.99 -11.93
N GLU A 158 1.89 -22.03 -12.82
CA GLU A 158 3.08 -21.96 -13.66
C GLU A 158 4.34 -21.62 -12.84
N VAL A 159 4.20 -20.71 -11.87
CA VAL A 159 5.26 -20.39 -10.90
C VAL A 159 5.64 -21.64 -10.10
N ALA A 160 4.66 -22.41 -9.63
CA ALA A 160 4.89 -23.64 -8.90
C ALA A 160 5.55 -24.73 -9.77
N ALA A 161 5.20 -24.81 -11.05
CA ALA A 161 5.83 -25.73 -11.99
C ALA A 161 7.33 -25.42 -12.19
N GLN A 162 7.73 -24.12 -12.13
CA GLN A 162 9.13 -23.72 -12.29
C GLN A 162 9.96 -23.80 -11.00
N LEU A 163 9.35 -23.46 -9.85
CA LEU A 163 10.08 -23.32 -8.58
C LEU A 163 9.89 -24.53 -7.65
N GLY A 164 8.95 -25.42 -8.00
CA GLY A 164 8.55 -26.52 -7.14
C GLY A 164 7.55 -26.10 -6.06
N GLY A 165 6.91 -27.12 -5.46
CA GLY A 165 5.91 -26.92 -4.41
C GLY A 165 4.49 -26.75 -4.94
N SER A 166 3.54 -26.41 -4.05
CA SER A 166 2.16 -26.18 -4.46
C SER A 166 1.90 -24.68 -4.72
N PRO A 167 1.02 -24.34 -5.69
CA PRO A 167 0.63 -22.96 -5.96
C PRO A 167 0.16 -22.20 -4.72
N GLU A 168 -0.64 -22.86 -3.87
CA GLU A 168 -1.17 -22.27 -2.66
C GLU A 168 -0.08 -22.01 -1.60
N ALA A 169 0.87 -22.94 -1.44
CA ALA A 169 1.98 -22.76 -0.49
C ALA A 169 2.90 -21.61 -0.91
N LEU A 170 3.22 -21.50 -2.21
CA LEU A 170 4.01 -20.41 -2.76
C LEU A 170 3.30 -19.06 -2.59
N ARG A 171 2.00 -19.00 -2.91
CA ARG A 171 1.19 -17.81 -2.72
C ARG A 171 1.18 -17.36 -1.25
N LYS A 172 0.92 -18.27 -0.30
CA LYS A 172 0.92 -17.96 1.14
C LYS A 172 2.31 -17.50 1.63
N ARG A 173 3.38 -18.18 1.19
CA ARG A 173 4.76 -17.79 1.54
C ARG A 173 5.08 -16.41 1.03
N PHE A 174 4.76 -16.12 -0.22
CA PHE A 174 4.99 -14.83 -0.83
C PHE A 174 4.16 -13.71 -0.19
N THR A 175 2.88 -13.94 0.11
CA THR A 175 2.04 -12.98 0.83
C THR A 175 2.66 -12.61 2.19
N ARG A 176 3.15 -13.59 2.95
CA ARG A 176 3.83 -13.34 4.24
C ARG A 176 5.12 -12.53 4.05
N ALA A 177 5.89 -12.80 3.00
CA ALA A 177 7.09 -12.04 2.68
C ALA A 177 6.77 -10.56 2.41
N VAL A 178 5.74 -10.30 1.60
CA VAL A 178 5.28 -8.93 1.32
C VAL A 178 4.77 -8.23 2.58
N GLU A 179 4.03 -8.92 3.44
CA GLU A 179 3.57 -8.38 4.72
C GLU A 179 4.75 -8.03 5.64
N ARG A 180 5.73 -8.91 5.76
CA ARG A 180 6.97 -8.68 6.51
C ARG A 180 7.72 -7.44 6.01
N VAL A 181 7.94 -7.34 4.69
CA VAL A 181 8.64 -6.19 4.08
C VAL A 181 7.86 -4.90 4.31
N ALA A 182 6.55 -4.91 4.09
CA ALA A 182 5.70 -3.74 4.30
C ALA A 182 5.68 -3.28 5.77
N GLU A 183 5.79 -4.19 6.73
CA GLU A 183 5.88 -3.85 8.16
C GLU A 183 7.26 -3.29 8.50
N GLN A 184 8.35 -3.87 8.00
CA GLN A 184 9.71 -3.34 8.18
C GLN A 184 9.86 -1.91 7.67
N LEU A 185 9.30 -1.60 6.50
CA LEU A 185 9.33 -0.24 5.94
C LEU A 185 8.54 0.77 6.78
N ARG A 186 7.47 0.35 7.46
CA ARG A 186 6.73 1.22 8.39
C ARG A 186 7.54 1.60 9.64
N PHE A 187 8.46 0.76 10.09
CA PHE A 187 9.28 1.04 11.26
C PHE A 187 10.48 1.95 10.94
N ASP A 188 10.97 1.91 9.69
CA ASP A 188 12.13 2.73 9.29
C ASP A 188 11.71 4.18 8.91
N GLU A 189 10.42 4.46 8.71
CA GLU A 189 9.86 5.81 8.49
C GLU A 189 9.62 6.58 9.82
N ARG A 190 10.02 6.02 10.98
CA ARG A 190 9.94 6.64 12.30
C ARG A 190 11.34 7.04 12.77
#